data_e67d8c98cd43bfaedba3d050b487d869
#
_entry.id   e67d8c98cd43bfaedba3d050b487d869
#
_cell.length_a   1.000
_cell.length_b   1.000
_cell.length_c   1.000
_cell.angle_alpha   90.00
_cell.angle_beta   90.00
_cell.angle_gamma   90.00
#
_symmetry.space_group_name_H-M   'P 1'
#
loop_
_entity.id
_entity.type
_entity.pdbx_description
1 polymer ?
#
loop_
_entity_poly.entity_id
_entity_poly.type
_entity_poly.pdbx_seq_one_letter_code
_entity_poly.pdbx_strand_id
1 'polypeptide(L)'
;MHYVILVLAALLRLIPHPFNVTPIGSIGLFSGTWCDKRIAWAIPLIPLFLGDAVTGFYHPLIMLFVYAGIAISALIGRLLLAKKRTFTRFGAAIFINAMVFYLLSNFPVWVVYYPNTLAGLAECYFKAIPYLGYSLIGDSVFVSLLFGMHHVALRYAGKLYVAAR
;
A
#
# COMPACT_ATOMS: atom_id res chain seq x y z
N MET A 1 -1.42 -12.05 15.65
CA MET A 1 -0.45 -12.46 14.61
C MET A 1 -0.37 -11.45 13.47
N HIS A 2 -1.47 -11.09 12.77
CA HIS A 2 -1.43 -10.13 11.65
C HIS A 2 -0.93 -8.73 12.05
N TYR A 3 -1.20 -8.26 13.26
CA TYR A 3 -0.65 -6.97 13.74
C TYR A 3 0.88 -6.98 13.89
N VAL A 4 1.47 -8.10 14.30
CA VAL A 4 2.95 -8.24 14.38
C VAL A 4 3.57 -8.13 12.98
N ILE A 5 2.97 -8.79 11.99
CA ILE A 5 3.43 -8.71 10.59
C ILE A 5 3.35 -7.26 10.09
N LEU A 6 2.27 -6.54 10.43
CA LEU A 6 2.09 -5.14 10.04
C LEU A 6 3.14 -4.22 10.69
N VAL A 7 3.47 -4.44 11.97
CA VAL A 7 4.52 -3.67 12.66
C VAL A 7 5.89 -3.92 11.99
N LEU A 8 6.23 -5.17 11.71
CA LEU A 8 7.47 -5.51 11.01
C LEU A 8 7.53 -4.86 9.62
N ALA A 9 6.43 -4.88 8.87
CA ALA A 9 6.36 -4.23 7.58
C ALA A 9 6.50 -2.70 7.68
N ALA A 10 5.93 -2.08 8.72
CA ALA A 10 6.08 -0.65 8.96
C ALA A 10 7.55 -0.27 9.23
N LEU A 11 8.29 -1.11 9.95
CA LEU A 11 9.72 -0.91 10.22
C LEU A 11 10.57 -0.98 8.93
N LEU A 12 10.14 -1.77 7.94
CA LEU A 12 10.84 -1.83 6.65
C LEU A 12 10.81 -0.50 5.89
N ARG A 13 9.87 0.39 6.18
CA ARG A 13 9.84 1.75 5.59
C ARG A 13 11.02 2.61 6.03
N LEU A 14 11.61 2.34 7.19
CA LEU A 14 12.76 3.09 7.70
C LEU A 14 14.06 2.75 6.95
N ILE A 15 14.07 1.67 6.18
CA ILE A 15 15.21 1.27 5.37
C ILE A 15 15.20 2.12 4.08
N PRO A 16 16.34 2.70 3.67
CA PRO A 16 16.44 3.42 2.39
C PRO A 16 15.99 2.54 1.22
N HIS A 17 15.04 3.03 0.44
CA HIS A 17 14.48 2.32 -0.71
C HIS A 17 14.22 3.30 -1.87
N PRO A 18 14.15 2.85 -3.12
CA PRO A 18 13.76 3.68 -4.27
C PRO A 18 12.36 4.28 -4.08
N PHE A 19 12.12 5.44 -4.70
CA PHE A 19 10.80 6.09 -4.66
C PHE A 19 9.70 5.12 -5.07
N ASN A 20 8.59 5.14 -4.34
CA ASN A 20 7.40 4.29 -4.52
C ASN A 20 7.62 2.77 -4.33
N VAL A 21 8.83 2.29 -4.02
CA VAL A 21 9.06 0.89 -3.62
C VAL A 21 8.91 0.81 -2.10
N THR A 22 7.68 0.89 -1.60
CA THR A 22 7.40 0.93 -0.16
C THR A 22 6.37 -0.13 0.24
N PRO A 23 6.39 -0.63 1.48
CA PRO A 23 5.40 -1.61 1.94
C PRO A 23 4.01 -1.02 2.20
N ILE A 24 3.81 0.29 2.10
CA ILE A 24 2.61 0.97 2.62
C ILE A 24 1.34 0.57 1.88
N GLY A 25 1.35 0.53 0.53
CA GLY A 25 0.22 0.04 -0.26
C GLY A 25 -0.13 -1.40 0.09
N SER A 26 0.89 -2.24 0.21
CA SER A 26 0.76 -3.65 0.60
C SER A 26 0.25 -3.83 2.03
N ILE A 27 0.67 -2.97 2.98
CA ILE A 27 0.11 -2.91 4.34
C ILE A 27 -1.39 -2.61 4.28
N GLY A 28 -1.80 -1.68 3.41
CA GLY A 28 -3.22 -1.38 3.19
C GLY A 28 -3.99 -2.58 2.64
N LEU A 29 -3.51 -3.21 1.58
CA LEU A 29 -4.12 -4.43 1.02
C LEU A 29 -4.24 -5.54 2.08
N PHE A 30 -3.20 -5.75 2.88
CA PHE A 30 -3.17 -6.76 3.94
C PHE A 30 -4.14 -6.42 5.08
N SER A 31 -4.11 -5.18 5.58
CA SER A 31 -4.99 -4.74 6.68
C SER A 31 -6.46 -4.81 6.28
N GLY A 32 -6.80 -4.41 5.06
CA GLY A 32 -8.15 -4.53 4.50
C GLY A 32 -8.63 -5.98 4.41
N THR A 33 -7.70 -6.92 4.17
CA THR A 33 -8.01 -8.35 4.06
C THR A 33 -8.29 -9.00 5.42
N TRP A 34 -7.53 -8.62 6.47
CA TRP A 34 -7.47 -9.37 7.74
C TRP A 34 -7.91 -8.60 8.98
N CYS A 35 -7.93 -7.26 8.95
CA CYS A 35 -8.25 -6.44 10.10
C CYS A 35 -9.72 -5.99 10.11
N ASP A 36 -10.19 -5.52 11.26
CA ASP A 36 -11.55 -4.95 11.37
C ASP A 36 -11.70 -3.77 10.41
N LYS A 37 -12.86 -3.71 9.74
CA LYS A 37 -13.19 -2.66 8.75
C LYS A 37 -13.09 -1.24 9.29
N ARG A 38 -13.28 -1.08 10.59
CA ARG A 38 -13.31 0.24 11.25
C ARG A 38 -11.92 0.85 11.34
N ILE A 39 -10.88 0.01 11.43
CA ILE A 39 -9.49 0.44 11.63
C ILE A 39 -8.56 0.11 10.47
N ALA A 40 -8.96 -0.80 9.56
CA ALA A 40 -8.10 -1.29 8.48
C ALA A 40 -7.53 -0.18 7.61
N TRP A 41 -8.31 0.86 7.32
CA TRP A 41 -7.91 2.01 6.51
C TRP A 41 -6.88 2.90 7.21
N ALA A 42 -6.90 2.96 8.55
CA ALA A 42 -5.99 3.79 9.34
C ALA A 42 -4.61 3.13 9.53
N ILE A 43 -4.55 1.80 9.51
CA ILE A 43 -3.30 1.04 9.76
C ILE A 43 -2.17 1.46 8.82
N PRO A 44 -2.34 1.55 7.49
CA PRO A 44 -1.25 1.97 6.59
C PRO A 44 -0.90 3.45 6.72
N LEU A 45 -1.78 4.28 7.27
CA LEU A 45 -1.53 5.72 7.46
C LEU A 45 -0.53 5.98 8.60
N ILE A 46 -0.43 5.10 9.58
CA ILE A 46 0.49 5.25 10.71
C ILE A 46 1.95 5.26 10.22
N PRO A 47 2.46 4.22 9.53
CA PRO A 47 3.83 4.25 9.03
C PRO A 47 4.05 5.32 7.94
N LEU A 48 3.01 5.69 7.19
CA LEU A 48 3.09 6.82 6.26
C LEU A 48 3.37 8.12 7.01
N PHE A 49 2.55 8.44 8.00
CA PHE A 49 2.68 9.65 8.81
C PHE A 49 4.03 9.73 9.53
N LEU A 50 4.46 8.63 10.15
CA LEU A 50 5.75 8.56 10.83
C LEU A 50 6.92 8.79 9.86
N GLY A 51 6.83 8.25 8.65
CA GLY A 51 7.82 8.49 7.60
C GLY A 51 7.86 9.97 7.20
N ASP A 52 6.70 10.57 6.94
CA ASP A 52 6.60 11.98 6.54
C ASP A 52 7.06 12.92 7.67
N ALA A 53 6.81 12.57 8.93
CA ALA A 53 7.31 13.32 10.08
C ALA A 53 8.85 13.31 10.18
N VAL A 54 9.50 12.24 9.75
CA VAL A 54 10.97 12.11 9.74
C VAL A 54 11.59 12.77 8.51
N THR A 55 10.98 12.60 7.32
CA THR A 55 11.53 13.11 6.05
C THR A 55 11.11 14.54 5.74
N GLY A 56 10.14 15.07 6.46
CA GLY A 56 9.53 16.37 6.25
C GLY A 56 8.17 16.30 5.54
N PHE A 57 7.25 17.15 5.98
CA PHE A 57 5.94 17.28 5.34
C PHE A 57 6.06 18.08 4.04
N TYR A 58 5.19 17.76 3.09
CA TYR A 58 5.12 18.39 1.78
C TYR A 58 3.78 19.10 1.59
N HIS A 59 3.49 19.57 0.38
CA HIS A 59 2.31 20.41 0.10
C HIS A 59 1.01 19.73 0.61
N PRO A 60 0.17 20.42 1.42
CA PRO A 60 -0.99 19.81 2.11
C PRO A 60 -1.99 19.14 1.17
N LEU A 61 -2.23 19.74 -0.02
CA LEU A 61 -3.11 19.16 -1.02
C LEU A 61 -2.58 17.81 -1.52
N ILE A 62 -1.26 17.70 -1.75
CA ILE A 62 -0.63 16.46 -2.20
C ILE A 62 -0.72 15.42 -1.07
N MET A 63 -0.43 15.82 0.19
CA MET A 63 -0.59 14.93 1.35
C MET A 63 -2.01 14.35 1.43
N LEU A 64 -3.03 15.20 1.31
CA LEU A 64 -4.43 14.77 1.37
C LEU A 64 -4.72 13.63 0.38
N PHE A 65 -4.30 13.79 -0.88
CA PHE A 65 -4.56 12.80 -1.93
C PHE A 65 -3.69 11.54 -1.78
N VAL A 66 -2.44 11.66 -1.34
CA VAL A 66 -1.56 10.53 -1.04
C VAL A 66 -2.14 9.70 0.10
N TYR A 67 -2.55 10.35 1.19
CA TYR A 67 -3.18 9.67 2.35
C TYR A 67 -4.52 9.01 1.99
N ALA A 68 -5.34 9.69 1.19
CA ALA A 68 -6.58 9.11 0.68
C ALA A 68 -6.32 7.88 -0.20
N GLY A 69 -5.35 7.95 -1.12
CA GLY A 69 -4.94 6.83 -1.97
C GLY A 69 -4.48 5.62 -1.15
N ILE A 70 -3.69 5.87 -0.11
CA ILE A 70 -3.23 4.80 0.80
C ILE A 70 -4.39 4.24 1.65
N ALA A 71 -5.32 5.07 2.13
CA ALA A 71 -6.49 4.57 2.85
C ALA A 71 -7.38 3.68 1.96
N ILE A 72 -7.52 4.01 0.68
CA ILE A 72 -8.27 3.23 -0.31
C ILE A 72 -7.64 1.85 -0.54
N SER A 73 -6.34 1.67 -0.35
CA SER A 73 -5.69 0.37 -0.48
C SER A 73 -6.31 -0.69 0.45
N ALA A 74 -6.73 -0.29 1.66
CA ALA A 74 -7.43 -1.19 2.58
C ALA A 74 -8.81 -1.60 2.04
N LEU A 75 -9.53 -0.70 1.38
CA LEU A 75 -10.80 -1.02 0.74
C LEU A 75 -10.60 -2.01 -0.41
N ILE A 76 -9.57 -1.81 -1.25
CA ILE A 76 -9.22 -2.72 -2.35
C ILE A 76 -8.89 -4.11 -1.81
N GLY A 77 -8.05 -4.21 -0.77
CA GLY A 77 -7.73 -5.48 -0.11
C GLY A 77 -8.98 -6.20 0.40
N ARG A 78 -9.89 -5.45 1.02
CA ARG A 78 -11.16 -5.99 1.52
C ARG A 78 -12.05 -6.52 0.40
N LEU A 79 -12.24 -5.77 -0.67
CA LEU A 79 -13.13 -6.13 -1.76
C LEU A 79 -12.61 -7.32 -2.58
N LEU A 80 -11.31 -7.36 -2.83
CA LEU A 80 -10.72 -8.35 -3.74
C LEU A 80 -10.15 -9.57 -3.01
N LEU A 81 -9.58 -9.41 -1.80
CA LEU A 81 -8.81 -10.46 -1.14
C LEU A 81 -9.47 -11.07 0.10
N ALA A 82 -10.44 -10.38 0.75
CA ALA A 82 -11.03 -10.87 1.99
C ALA A 82 -11.74 -12.22 1.84
N LYS A 83 -12.52 -12.41 0.77
CA LYS A 83 -13.30 -13.63 0.55
C LYS A 83 -12.52 -14.74 -0.16
N LYS A 84 -11.74 -14.41 -1.19
CA LYS A 84 -10.97 -15.36 -2.01
C LYS A 84 -9.60 -14.78 -2.33
N ARG A 85 -8.56 -15.62 -2.24
CA ARG A 85 -7.14 -15.25 -2.44
C ARG A 85 -6.53 -16.12 -3.52
N THR A 86 -6.94 -15.88 -4.78
CA THR A 86 -6.37 -16.53 -5.96
C THR A 86 -5.26 -15.66 -6.54
N PHE A 87 -4.35 -16.26 -7.30
CA PHE A 87 -3.28 -15.54 -7.99
C PHE A 87 -3.81 -14.36 -8.83
N THR A 88 -4.89 -14.58 -9.58
CA THR A 88 -5.54 -13.54 -10.38
C THR A 88 -6.06 -12.38 -9.54
N ARG A 89 -6.63 -12.66 -8.34
CA ARG A 89 -7.11 -11.62 -7.44
C ARG A 89 -5.98 -10.83 -6.80
N PHE A 90 -4.85 -11.47 -6.49
CA PHE A 90 -3.65 -10.76 -6.05
C PHE A 90 -3.13 -9.82 -7.13
N GLY A 91 -2.98 -10.30 -8.37
CA GLY A 91 -2.57 -9.48 -9.50
C GLY A 91 -3.52 -8.30 -9.74
N ALA A 92 -4.83 -8.54 -9.70
CA ALA A 92 -5.83 -7.48 -9.83
C ALA A 92 -5.76 -6.47 -8.67
N ALA A 93 -5.59 -6.93 -7.43
CA ALA A 93 -5.48 -6.06 -6.26
C ALA A 93 -4.24 -5.16 -6.34
N ILE A 94 -3.07 -5.72 -6.70
CA ILE A 94 -1.82 -4.98 -6.87
C ILE A 94 -1.97 -3.94 -7.99
N PHE A 95 -2.49 -4.35 -9.16
CA PHE A 95 -2.65 -3.47 -10.30
C PHE A 95 -3.62 -2.32 -10.01
N ILE A 96 -4.80 -2.62 -9.46
CA ILE A 96 -5.82 -1.60 -9.13
C ILE A 96 -5.27 -0.66 -8.03
N ASN A 97 -4.57 -1.20 -7.03
CA ASN A 97 -3.96 -0.39 -5.98
C ASN A 97 -2.94 0.61 -6.55
N ALA A 98 -2.01 0.14 -7.36
CA ALA A 98 -1.00 0.99 -7.99
C ALA A 98 -1.63 2.04 -8.92
N MET A 99 -2.65 1.67 -9.70
CA MET A 99 -3.37 2.59 -10.59
C MET A 99 -4.15 3.66 -9.82
N VAL A 100 -4.88 3.28 -8.77
CA VAL A 100 -5.62 4.24 -7.93
C VAL A 100 -4.65 5.21 -7.25
N PHE A 101 -3.56 4.68 -6.68
CA PHE A 101 -2.54 5.53 -6.08
C PHE A 101 -1.89 6.46 -7.10
N TYR A 102 -1.52 5.97 -8.29
CA TYR A 102 -0.96 6.76 -9.38
C TYR A 102 -1.90 7.89 -9.80
N LEU A 103 -3.18 7.61 -9.99
CA LEU A 103 -4.15 8.61 -10.41
C LEU A 103 -4.35 9.67 -9.32
N LEU A 104 -4.54 9.26 -8.07
CA LEU A 104 -4.81 10.17 -6.96
C LEU A 104 -3.59 11.01 -6.57
N SER A 105 -2.40 10.42 -6.48
CA SER A 105 -1.21 11.16 -6.04
C SER A 105 -0.71 12.17 -7.07
N ASN A 106 -0.88 11.92 -8.37
CA ASN A 106 -0.40 12.82 -9.41
C ASN A 106 -1.39 13.94 -9.76
N PHE A 107 -2.68 13.78 -9.47
CA PHE A 107 -3.67 14.84 -9.69
C PHE A 107 -3.32 16.14 -8.95
N PRO A 108 -3.07 16.15 -7.63
CA PRO A 108 -2.67 17.35 -6.92
C PRO A 108 -1.27 17.85 -7.32
N VAL A 109 -0.36 16.97 -7.74
CA VAL A 109 0.96 17.38 -8.28
C VAL A 109 0.78 18.19 -9.55
N TRP A 110 -0.12 17.77 -10.44
CA TRP A 110 -0.46 18.57 -11.61
C TRP A 110 -1.02 19.94 -11.22
N VAL A 111 -2.00 19.99 -10.31
CA VAL A 111 -2.62 21.25 -9.86
C VAL A 111 -1.61 22.22 -9.27
N VAL A 112 -0.62 21.72 -8.54
CA VAL A 112 0.34 22.57 -7.79
C VAL A 112 1.55 22.98 -8.61
N TYR A 113 2.07 22.07 -9.47
CA TYR A 113 3.40 22.24 -10.08
C TYR A 113 3.39 22.32 -11.61
N TYR A 114 2.25 22.07 -12.28
CA TYR A 114 2.16 22.10 -13.73
C TYR A 114 1.15 23.15 -14.21
N PRO A 115 1.23 23.59 -15.46
CA PRO A 115 0.17 24.42 -16.04
C PRO A 115 -1.19 23.69 -15.99
N ASN A 116 -2.24 24.41 -15.58
CA ASN A 116 -3.61 23.88 -15.47
C ASN A 116 -4.27 23.74 -16.85
N THR A 117 -3.62 23.01 -17.75
CA THR A 117 -4.04 22.70 -19.12
C THR A 117 -4.04 21.19 -19.33
N LEU A 118 -4.72 20.72 -20.38
CA LEU A 118 -4.68 19.31 -20.76
C LEU A 118 -3.25 18.83 -21.10
N ALA A 119 -2.45 19.70 -21.71
CA ALA A 119 -1.06 19.39 -21.99
C ALA A 119 -0.24 19.23 -20.70
N GLY A 120 -0.42 20.12 -19.72
CA GLY A 120 0.23 20.02 -18.41
C GLY A 120 -0.21 18.79 -17.62
N LEU A 121 -1.49 18.41 -17.69
CA LEU A 121 -2.00 17.17 -17.12
C LEU A 121 -1.30 15.96 -17.76
N ALA A 122 -1.29 15.89 -19.09
CA ALA A 122 -0.66 14.80 -19.83
C ALA A 122 0.84 14.69 -19.50
N GLU A 123 1.55 15.83 -19.44
CA GLU A 123 2.97 15.88 -19.09
C GLU A 123 3.22 15.36 -17.67
N CYS A 124 2.43 15.79 -16.68
CA CYS A 124 2.55 15.33 -15.28
C CYS A 124 2.41 13.80 -15.18
N TYR A 125 1.33 13.26 -15.74
CA TYR A 125 1.06 11.83 -15.70
C TYR A 125 2.07 11.02 -16.52
N PHE A 126 2.50 11.52 -17.67
CA PHE A 126 3.53 10.84 -18.48
C PHE A 126 4.86 10.72 -17.72
N LYS A 127 5.31 11.81 -17.08
CA LYS A 127 6.52 11.81 -16.26
C LYS A 127 6.41 10.91 -15.02
N ALA A 128 5.20 10.63 -14.58
CA ALA A 128 4.94 9.77 -13.42
C ALA A 128 4.87 8.26 -13.76
N ILE A 129 4.88 7.85 -15.03
CA ILE A 129 4.83 6.43 -15.44
C ILE A 129 5.92 5.56 -14.77
N PRO A 130 7.19 5.99 -14.65
CA PRO A 130 8.21 5.19 -13.97
C PRO A 130 7.84 4.88 -12.51
N TYR A 131 7.23 5.83 -11.80
CA TYR A 131 6.79 5.65 -10.41
C TYR A 131 5.63 4.67 -10.28
N LEU A 132 4.75 4.59 -11.28
CA LEU A 132 3.74 3.52 -11.36
C LEU A 132 4.42 2.15 -11.46
N GLY A 133 5.46 2.02 -12.30
CA GLY A 133 6.26 0.79 -12.40
C GLY A 133 6.89 0.40 -11.06
N TYR A 134 7.48 1.35 -10.34
CA TYR A 134 8.03 1.10 -9.00
C TYR A 134 6.97 0.70 -7.98
N SER A 135 5.78 1.32 -8.01
CA SER A 135 4.66 0.90 -7.15
C SER A 135 4.22 -0.54 -7.44
N LEU A 136 4.12 -0.93 -8.71
CA LEU A 136 3.76 -2.30 -9.10
C LEU A 136 4.80 -3.33 -8.61
N ILE A 137 6.09 -3.02 -8.75
CA ILE A 137 7.17 -3.89 -8.27
C ILE A 137 7.13 -3.96 -6.73
N GLY A 138 7.06 -2.82 -6.06
CA GLY A 138 7.01 -2.73 -4.60
C GLY A 138 5.83 -3.51 -4.02
N ASP A 139 4.63 -3.25 -4.52
CA ASP A 139 3.43 -3.95 -4.08
C ASP A 139 3.52 -5.46 -4.36
N SER A 140 4.07 -5.88 -5.51
CA SER A 140 4.25 -7.31 -5.82
C SER A 140 5.16 -8.01 -4.82
N VAL A 141 6.28 -7.39 -4.46
CA VAL A 141 7.24 -7.92 -3.48
C VAL A 141 6.62 -7.95 -2.08
N PHE A 142 6.11 -6.81 -1.61
CA PHE A 142 5.62 -6.70 -0.24
C PHE A 142 4.30 -7.44 -0.01
N VAL A 143 3.39 -7.52 -0.98
CA VAL A 143 2.20 -8.38 -0.90
C VAL A 143 2.62 -9.84 -0.76
N SER A 144 3.57 -10.30 -1.59
CA SER A 144 4.07 -11.67 -1.52
C SER A 144 4.70 -11.98 -0.17
N LEU A 145 5.50 -11.05 0.39
CA LEU A 145 6.12 -11.19 1.70
C LEU A 145 5.07 -11.23 2.83
N LEU A 146 4.15 -10.25 2.88
CA LEU A 146 3.18 -10.14 3.97
C LEU A 146 2.20 -11.31 4.00
N PHE A 147 1.62 -11.64 2.85
CA PHE A 147 0.67 -12.76 2.76
C PHE A 147 1.39 -14.11 2.90
N GLY A 148 2.62 -14.23 2.39
CA GLY A 148 3.47 -15.42 2.56
C GLY A 148 3.83 -15.65 4.03
N MET A 149 4.33 -14.64 4.73
CA MET A 149 4.63 -14.72 6.17
C MET A 149 3.38 -15.08 6.98
N HIS A 150 2.25 -14.49 6.68
CA HIS A 150 0.99 -14.80 7.34
C HIS A 150 0.57 -16.26 7.11
N HIS A 151 0.69 -16.76 5.88
CA HIS A 151 0.38 -18.14 5.55
C HIS A 151 1.29 -19.14 6.29
N VAL A 152 2.60 -18.87 6.30
CA VAL A 152 3.59 -19.68 7.03
C VAL A 152 3.29 -19.68 8.53
N ALA A 153 3.07 -18.51 9.12
CA ALA A 153 2.77 -18.36 10.54
C ALA A 153 1.50 -19.13 10.97
N LEU A 154 0.46 -19.14 10.12
CA LEU A 154 -0.75 -19.93 10.37
C LEU A 154 -0.46 -21.44 10.37
N ARG A 155 0.36 -21.93 9.44
CA ARG A 155 0.75 -23.35 9.39
C ARG A 155 1.51 -23.77 10.63
N TYR A 156 2.45 -22.97 11.12
CA TYR A 156 3.21 -23.27 12.33
C TYR A 156 2.34 -23.22 13.60
N ALA A 157 1.47 -22.21 13.73
CA ALA A 157 0.55 -22.13 14.86
C ALA A 157 -0.40 -23.34 14.93
N GLY A 158 -0.90 -23.81 13.77
CA GLY A 158 -1.71 -25.04 13.72
C GLY A 158 -0.96 -26.29 14.15
N LYS A 159 0.32 -26.43 13.76
CA LYS A 159 1.16 -27.57 14.20
C LYS A 159 1.44 -27.56 15.70
N LEU A 160 1.72 -26.40 16.29
CA LEU A 160 1.95 -26.27 17.74
C LEU A 160 0.70 -26.63 18.54
N TYR A 161 -0.48 -26.25 18.05
CA TYR A 161 -1.75 -26.60 18.72
C TYR A 161 -2.05 -28.10 18.69
N VAL A 162 -1.70 -28.80 17.59
CA VAL A 162 -1.85 -30.26 17.46
C VAL A 162 -0.82 -31.00 18.33
N ALA A 163 0.41 -30.48 18.42
CA ALA A 163 1.46 -31.11 19.24
C ALA A 163 1.27 -30.94 20.78
N ALA A 164 0.43 -29.97 21.18
CA ALA A 164 0.13 -29.69 22.59
C ALA A 164 -1.12 -30.43 23.12
N ARG A 165 -1.74 -31.27 22.30
CA ARG A 165 -2.83 -32.19 22.66
C ARG A 165 -2.35 -33.62 22.74
#